data_8fa443dee7277050d3ab04aead009fb2
#
_entry.id   8fa443dee7277050d3ab04aead009fb2
#
_cell.length_a   1.000
_cell.length_b   1.000
_cell.length_c   1.000
_cell.angle_alpha   90.00
_cell.angle_beta   90.00
_cell.angle_gamma   90.00
#
_symmetry.space_group_name_H-M   'P 1'
#
loop_
_entity.id
_entity.type
_entity.pdbx_description
1 polymer ?
#
loop_
_entity_poly.entity_id
_entity_poly.type
_entity_poly.pdbx_seq_one_letter_code
_entity_poly.pdbx_strand_id
1 'polypeptide(L)' 'MSHVAHELTDEFPAKAEIIHKLKMSDAHFARIADRYHELNRTLHRMESNVEPTDDFTLESLKKERLKLKDEIATYLAG' A
#
# COMPACT_ATOMS: atom_id res chain seq x y z
N MET A 1 -13.53 3.12 15.01
CA MET A 1 -12.20 3.04 14.41
C MET A 1 -12.32 3.09 12.88
N SER A 2 -11.58 3.98 12.27
CA SER A 2 -11.69 4.14 10.82
C SER A 2 -10.82 3.13 10.09
N HIS A 3 -11.37 2.56 9.04
CA HIS A 3 -10.67 1.64 8.16
C HIS A 3 -10.04 2.44 7.03
N VAL A 4 -8.75 2.23 6.78
CA VAL A 4 -8.08 2.85 5.66
C VAL A 4 -8.24 1.94 4.44
N ALA A 5 -8.90 2.47 3.41
CA ALA A 5 -9.14 1.71 2.18
C ALA A 5 -7.84 1.35 1.47
N HIS A 6 -7.88 0.35 0.62
CA HIS A 6 -6.75 -0.10 -0.22
C HIS A 6 -5.58 -0.71 0.55
N GLU A 7 -5.82 -1.19 1.77
CA GLU A 7 -4.82 -1.98 2.47
C GLU A 7 -4.55 -3.27 1.68
N LEU A 8 -3.38 -3.89 1.88
CA LEU A 8 -3.03 -5.10 1.13
C LEU A 8 -4.04 -6.22 1.28
N THR A 9 -4.58 -6.38 2.49
CA THR A 9 -5.60 -7.40 2.74
C THR A 9 -6.92 -7.09 2.06
N ASP A 10 -7.19 -5.81 1.77
CA ASP A 10 -8.37 -5.41 1.00
C ASP A 10 -8.18 -5.67 -0.47
N GLU A 11 -6.97 -5.39 -0.98
CA GLU A 11 -6.67 -5.57 -2.40
C GLU A 11 -6.44 -7.03 -2.76
N PHE A 12 -5.93 -7.82 -1.83
CA PHE A 12 -5.63 -9.24 -2.03
C PHE A 12 -6.19 -10.09 -0.89
N PRO A 13 -7.52 -10.11 -0.72
CA PRO A 13 -8.11 -10.78 0.45
C PRO A 13 -7.82 -12.29 0.50
N ALA A 14 -7.70 -12.94 -0.65
CA ALA A 14 -7.40 -14.37 -0.69
C ALA A 14 -5.93 -14.68 -0.37
N LYS A 15 -5.09 -13.65 -0.27
CA LYS A 15 -3.65 -13.81 -0.07
C LYS A 15 -3.18 -13.31 1.30
N ALA A 16 -4.09 -13.07 2.22
CA ALA A 16 -3.75 -12.50 3.53
C ALA A 16 -2.67 -13.29 4.26
N GLU A 17 -2.77 -14.62 4.27
CA GLU A 17 -1.79 -15.48 4.91
C GLU A 17 -0.41 -15.40 4.25
N ILE A 18 -0.40 -15.38 2.93
CA ILE A 18 0.84 -15.31 2.16
C ILE A 18 1.53 -13.97 2.42
N ILE A 19 0.76 -12.90 2.44
CA ILE A 19 1.28 -11.55 2.75
C ILE A 19 1.94 -11.55 4.12
N HIS A 20 1.28 -12.13 5.11
CA HIS A 20 1.81 -12.20 6.47
C HIS A 20 3.12 -12.98 6.52
N LYS A 21 3.16 -14.13 5.87
CA LYS A 21 4.36 -14.96 5.83
C LYS A 21 5.53 -14.27 5.13
N LEU A 22 5.26 -13.60 4.01
CA LEU A 22 6.29 -12.88 3.28
C LEU A 22 6.86 -11.72 4.08
N LYS A 23 6.03 -11.02 4.85
CA LYS A 23 6.51 -9.94 5.72
C LYS A 23 7.49 -10.45 6.75
N MET A 24 7.33 -11.68 7.20
CA MET A 24 8.19 -12.27 8.21
C MET A 24 9.44 -12.92 7.63
N SER A 25 9.40 -13.35 6.37
CA SER A 25 10.48 -14.14 5.79
C SER A 25 11.28 -13.45 4.69
N ASP A 26 10.77 -12.35 4.15
CA ASP A 26 11.42 -11.64 3.03
C ASP A 26 11.56 -10.17 3.39
N ALA A 27 12.79 -9.73 3.66
CA ALA A 27 13.06 -8.36 4.08
C ALA A 27 12.70 -7.34 2.99
N HIS A 28 12.91 -7.68 1.72
CA HIS A 28 12.56 -6.79 0.63
C HIS A 28 11.04 -6.61 0.53
N PHE A 29 10.31 -7.72 0.62
CA PHE A 29 8.85 -7.67 0.62
C PHE A 29 8.34 -6.84 1.80
N ALA A 30 8.92 -7.05 2.98
CA ALA A 30 8.52 -6.29 4.18
C ALA A 30 8.68 -4.79 3.95
N ARG A 31 9.78 -4.37 3.32
CA ARG A 31 10.03 -2.96 3.04
C ARG A 31 9.02 -2.36 2.06
N ILE A 32 8.74 -3.06 0.96
CA ILE A 32 7.78 -2.52 -0.01
C ILE A 32 6.35 -2.53 0.55
N ALA A 33 6.02 -3.52 1.37
CA ALA A 33 4.72 -3.56 2.04
C ALA A 33 4.56 -2.41 3.04
N ASP A 34 5.61 -2.11 3.80
CA ASP A 34 5.59 -0.99 4.74
C ASP A 34 5.48 0.34 4.01
N ARG A 35 6.20 0.49 2.90
CA ARG A 35 6.11 1.72 2.10
C ARG A 35 4.72 1.88 1.50
N TYR A 36 4.14 0.80 1.01
CA TYR A 36 2.78 0.81 0.47
C TYR A 36 1.79 1.27 1.55
N HIS A 37 1.92 0.70 2.74
CA HIS A 37 1.05 1.02 3.87
C HIS A 37 1.17 2.50 4.25
N GLU A 38 2.39 3.01 4.32
CA GLU A 38 2.65 4.41 4.65
C GLU A 38 2.05 5.35 3.62
N LEU A 39 2.26 5.05 2.32
CA LEU A 39 1.69 5.84 1.23
C LEU A 39 0.17 5.83 1.28
N ASN A 40 -0.40 4.67 1.55
CA ASN A 40 -1.84 4.52 1.59
C ASN A 40 -2.45 5.40 2.69
N ARG A 41 -1.82 5.44 3.85
CA ARG A 41 -2.28 6.27 4.96
C ARG A 41 -2.12 7.74 4.66
N THR A 42 -1.00 8.13 4.05
CA THR A 42 -0.76 9.52 3.65
C THR A 42 -1.80 9.98 2.63
N LEU A 43 -2.07 9.15 1.62
CA LEU A 43 -3.08 9.46 0.61
C LEU A 43 -4.47 9.57 1.21
N HIS A 44 -4.78 8.70 2.16
CA HIS A 44 -6.07 8.76 2.84
C HIS A 44 -6.25 10.11 3.56
N ARG A 45 -5.21 10.58 4.25
CA ARG A 45 -5.26 11.88 4.95
C ARG A 45 -5.44 13.03 3.95
N MET A 46 -4.72 12.98 2.83
CA MET A 46 -4.81 14.02 1.80
C MET A 46 -6.19 14.05 1.15
N GLU A 47 -6.73 12.88 0.84
CA GLU A 47 -8.02 12.77 0.16
C GLU A 47 -9.19 13.13 1.08
N SER A 48 -9.01 13.02 2.38
CA SER A 48 -10.05 13.41 3.33
C SER A 48 -9.92 14.87 3.80
N ASN A 49 -9.03 15.62 3.17
CA ASN A 49 -8.80 17.04 3.45
C ASN A 49 -8.26 17.32 4.85
N VAL A 50 -7.73 16.34 5.52
CA VAL A 50 -7.08 16.52 6.81
C VAL A 50 -5.71 17.17 6.62
N GLU A 51 -5.06 16.85 5.51
CA GLU A 51 -3.73 17.34 5.20
C GLU A 51 -3.75 17.97 3.79
N PRO A 52 -3.57 19.28 3.68
CA PRO A 52 -3.62 19.95 2.37
C PRO A 52 -2.46 19.50 1.47
N THR A 53 -2.76 19.34 0.19
CA THR A 53 -1.74 18.99 -0.79
C THR A 53 -2.15 19.51 -2.16
N ASP A 54 -1.21 19.61 -3.09
CA ASP A 54 -1.50 19.97 -4.46
C ASP A 54 -1.77 18.72 -5.30
N ASP A 55 -2.36 18.93 -6.48
CA ASP A 55 -2.70 17.82 -7.37
C ASP A 55 -1.49 17.08 -7.88
N PHE A 56 -0.40 17.79 -8.10
CA PHE A 56 0.84 17.17 -8.59
C PHE A 56 1.40 16.17 -7.58
N THR A 57 1.47 16.59 -6.32
CA THR A 57 1.95 15.71 -5.24
C THR A 57 1.03 14.50 -5.08
N LEU A 58 -0.27 14.74 -5.07
CA LEU A 58 -1.25 13.67 -4.93
C LEU A 58 -1.11 12.64 -6.05
N GLU A 59 -0.98 13.09 -7.29
CA GLU A 59 -0.81 12.20 -8.44
C GLU A 59 0.49 11.40 -8.37
N SER A 60 1.59 12.04 -7.95
CA SER A 60 2.87 11.38 -7.80
C SER A 60 2.80 10.24 -6.80
N LEU A 61 2.14 10.47 -5.66
CA LEU A 61 2.00 9.46 -4.62
C LEU A 61 1.09 8.32 -5.06
N LYS A 62 0.05 8.63 -5.81
CA LYS A 62 -0.83 7.59 -6.37
C LYS A 62 -0.09 6.69 -7.35
N LYS A 63 0.78 7.27 -8.16
CA LYS A 63 1.59 6.50 -9.11
C LYS A 63 2.57 5.60 -8.37
N GLU A 64 3.18 6.11 -7.31
CA GLU A 64 4.07 5.30 -6.49
C GLU A 64 3.32 4.14 -5.84
N ARG A 65 2.12 4.41 -5.33
CA ARG A 65 1.29 3.36 -4.73
C ARG A 65 0.98 2.25 -5.73
N LEU A 66 0.61 2.62 -6.95
CA LEU A 66 0.31 1.65 -7.99
C LEU A 66 1.54 0.81 -8.34
N LYS A 67 2.70 1.44 -8.43
CA LYS A 67 3.95 0.73 -8.73
C LYS A 67 4.27 -0.29 -7.65
N LEU A 68 4.13 0.09 -6.39
CA LEU A 68 4.37 -0.81 -5.27
C LEU A 68 3.36 -1.96 -5.25
N LYS A 69 2.10 -1.67 -5.56
CA LYS A 69 1.07 -2.70 -5.63
C LYS A 69 1.40 -3.71 -6.73
N ASP A 70 1.91 -3.26 -7.87
CA ASP A 70 2.31 -4.14 -8.95
C ASP A 70 3.47 -5.05 -8.54
N GLU A 71 4.45 -4.50 -7.82
CA GLU A 71 5.57 -5.30 -7.30
C GLU A 71 5.07 -6.35 -6.31
N ILE A 72 4.17 -5.95 -5.42
CA ILE A 72 3.59 -6.87 -4.44
C ILE A 72 2.82 -7.97 -5.15
N ALA A 73 2.04 -7.62 -6.17
CA ALA A 73 1.28 -8.59 -6.94
C ALA A 73 2.20 -9.63 -7.59
N THR A 74 3.38 -9.22 -8.03
CA THR A 74 4.37 -10.13 -8.61
C THR A 74 4.82 -11.18 -7.58
N TYR A 75 5.07 -10.76 -6.34
CA TYR A 75 5.41 -11.69 -5.27
C TYR A 75 4.29 -12.69 -5.01
N LEU A 76 3.05 -12.19 -5.03
CA LEU A 76 1.89 -13.02 -4.70
C LEU A 76 1.50 -13.99 -5.82
N ALA A 77 1.87 -13.67 -7.05
CA ALA A 77 1.59 -14.51 -8.21
C ALA A 77 2.54 -15.72 -8.29
N GLY A 78 3.70 -15.59 -7.71
CA GLY A 78 4.69 -16.65 -7.69
C GLY A 78 4.50 -17.59 -6.50
#